data_aaf9c38108dae495bf75bc5f8fa0a51a
#
_entry.id   aaf9c38108dae495bf75bc5f8fa0a51a
#
_cell.length_a   1.000
_cell.length_b   1.000
_cell.length_c   1.000
_cell.angle_alpha   90.00
_cell.angle_beta   90.00
_cell.angle_gamma   90.00
#
_symmetry.space_group_name_H-M   'P 1'
#
loop_
_entity.id
_entity.type
_entity.pdbx_description
1 polymer ?
#
loop_
_entity_poly.entity_id
_entity_poly.type
_entity_poly.pdbx_seq_one_letter_code
_entity_poly.pdbx_strand_id
1 'polypeptide(L)'
;MDKEIHLKEHFSPIGEKLLEIYRILYHKFGPQHWWPGEGPFEIAVGAILTQNTAWRNVEKAIANLKKANLLTPKALYDLPYPYLVELIRPAGFFNVKAKRLKSFLCFLFDEYNGDLTKMFAEETENLRQKLLKVTGIGPETADSILLYAGNKPTFVVDTYTKRVLCRHHLIFEEADYEEIRSFFMKHLPPDIQLFNEYHALFVCLGKNYCRPKPLCEKCVLKGI
;
A
#
# COMPACT_ATOMS: atom_id res chain seq x y z
N MET A 1 3.39 -20.75 14.22
CA MET A 1 3.73 -20.32 15.60
C MET A 1 3.26 -18.87 15.70
N ASP A 2 2.00 -18.72 16.15
CA ASP A 2 1.33 -17.44 16.25
C ASP A 2 2.02 -16.60 17.33
N LYS A 3 2.73 -15.56 16.92
CA LYS A 3 3.14 -14.53 17.86
C LYS A 3 1.88 -13.74 18.21
N GLU A 4 1.23 -14.10 19.31
CA GLU A 4 0.32 -13.18 20.00
C GLU A 4 1.10 -11.88 20.24
N ILE A 5 0.60 -10.81 19.66
CA ILE A 5 1.12 -9.47 19.91
C ILE A 5 0.75 -9.15 21.36
N HIS A 6 1.67 -9.39 22.29
CA HIS A 6 1.52 -9.04 23.70
C HIS A 6 1.68 -7.52 23.87
N LEU A 7 0.65 -6.78 23.48
CA LEU A 7 0.56 -5.34 23.72
C LEU A 7 0.11 -5.12 25.17
N LYS A 8 1.07 -4.95 26.09
CA LYS A 8 0.82 -4.48 27.47
C LYS A 8 0.78 -2.95 27.58
N GLU A 9 0.49 -2.25 26.50
CA GLU A 9 0.36 -0.79 26.53
C GLU A 9 -1.11 -0.42 26.72
N HIS A 10 -1.38 0.58 27.56
CA HIS A 10 -2.71 1.17 27.70
C HIS A 10 -2.99 2.03 26.47
N PHE A 11 -3.78 1.48 25.55
CA PHE A 11 -4.24 2.23 24.39
C PHE A 11 -5.36 3.20 24.76
N SER A 12 -5.48 4.27 24.00
CA SER A 12 -6.68 5.11 24.07
C SER A 12 -7.92 4.29 23.72
N PRO A 13 -9.13 4.71 24.15
CA PRO A 13 -10.37 4.01 23.77
C PRO A 13 -10.53 3.82 22.27
N ILE A 14 -10.03 4.77 21.47
CA ILE A 14 -10.00 4.65 20.00
C ILE A 14 -9.00 3.59 19.53
N GLY A 15 -7.81 3.55 20.14
CA GLY A 15 -6.81 2.55 19.82
C GLY A 15 -7.29 1.14 20.14
N GLU A 16 -7.95 0.96 21.28
CA GLU A 16 -8.60 -0.30 21.67
C GLU A 16 -9.66 -0.74 20.65
N LYS A 17 -10.49 0.21 20.21
CA LYS A 17 -11.52 -0.02 19.19
C LYS A 17 -10.91 -0.44 17.84
N LEU A 18 -9.84 0.22 17.41
CA LEU A 18 -9.14 -0.14 16.18
C LEU A 18 -8.52 -1.55 16.29
N LEU A 19 -7.93 -1.89 17.43
CA LEU A 19 -7.38 -3.24 17.65
C LEU A 19 -8.47 -4.31 17.74
N GLU A 20 -9.64 -3.98 18.30
CA GLU A 20 -10.81 -4.87 18.30
C GLU A 20 -11.25 -5.18 16.85
N ILE A 21 -11.41 -4.15 16.02
CA ILE A 21 -11.73 -4.29 14.59
C ILE A 21 -10.70 -5.17 13.89
N TYR A 22 -9.40 -4.90 14.10
CA TYR A 22 -8.32 -5.71 13.55
C TYR A 22 -8.47 -7.19 13.92
N ARG A 23 -8.65 -7.51 15.23
CA ARG A 23 -8.78 -8.89 15.72
C ARG A 23 -9.97 -9.60 15.10
N ILE A 24 -11.12 -8.94 15.01
CA ILE A 24 -12.33 -9.50 14.38
C ILE A 24 -12.08 -9.82 12.91
N LEU A 25 -11.47 -8.90 12.17
CA LEU A 25 -11.16 -9.10 10.76
C LEU A 25 -10.13 -10.22 10.57
N TYR A 26 -9.07 -10.23 11.37
CA TYR A 26 -8.03 -11.25 11.32
C TYR A 26 -8.58 -12.65 11.66
N HIS A 27 -9.41 -12.75 12.69
CA HIS A 27 -10.09 -14.02 13.03
C HIS A 27 -10.99 -14.53 11.91
N LYS A 28 -11.67 -13.62 11.20
CA LYS A 28 -12.58 -13.98 10.10
C LYS A 28 -11.88 -14.38 8.83
N PHE A 29 -10.85 -13.62 8.43
CA PHE A 29 -10.23 -13.75 7.10
C PHE A 29 -8.88 -14.44 7.12
N GLY A 30 -8.26 -14.56 8.30
CA GLY A 30 -6.90 -15.06 8.46
C GLY A 30 -5.84 -14.12 7.87
N PRO A 31 -4.57 -14.55 7.85
CA PRO A 31 -3.48 -13.78 7.28
C PRO A 31 -3.64 -13.61 5.77
N GLN A 32 -3.44 -12.39 5.28
CA GLN A 32 -3.67 -12.03 3.89
C GLN A 32 -2.40 -12.16 3.02
N HIS A 33 -1.22 -12.32 3.64
CA HIS A 33 0.07 -12.42 2.94
C HIS A 33 0.31 -11.27 1.95
N TRP A 34 0.00 -10.08 2.39
CA TRP A 34 0.12 -8.86 1.60
C TRP A 34 1.53 -8.28 1.80
N TRP A 35 2.23 -7.77 0.83
CA TRP A 35 2.00 -7.52 -0.58
C TRP A 35 2.60 -8.66 -1.41
N PRO A 36 1.92 -9.16 -2.45
CA PRO A 36 2.48 -10.22 -3.29
C PRO A 36 3.57 -9.66 -4.23
N GLY A 37 4.84 -9.92 -3.93
CA GLY A 37 6.00 -9.49 -4.71
C GLY A 37 7.29 -10.11 -4.19
N GLU A 38 8.26 -10.33 -5.08
CA GLU A 38 9.52 -11.01 -4.79
C GLU A 38 10.65 -10.02 -4.45
N GLY A 39 10.35 -9.00 -3.69
CA GLY A 39 11.36 -8.08 -3.20
C GLY A 39 11.02 -6.60 -3.39
N PRO A 40 11.81 -5.71 -2.78
CA PRO A 40 11.45 -4.29 -2.66
C PRO A 40 11.21 -3.58 -4.00
N PHE A 41 12.01 -3.88 -5.02
CA PHE A 41 11.85 -3.22 -6.31
C PHE A 41 10.57 -3.64 -7.04
N GLU A 42 10.27 -4.94 -7.04
CA GLU A 42 9.01 -5.44 -7.62
C GLU A 42 7.79 -4.83 -6.93
N ILE A 43 7.84 -4.75 -5.61
CA ILE A 43 6.77 -4.15 -4.80
C ILE A 43 6.60 -2.66 -5.15
N ALA A 44 7.68 -1.89 -5.25
CA ALA A 44 7.62 -0.48 -5.63
C ALA A 44 7.05 -0.28 -7.05
N VAL A 45 7.49 -1.10 -8.01
CA VAL A 45 6.92 -1.13 -9.37
C VAL A 45 5.43 -1.49 -9.32
N GLY A 46 5.06 -2.51 -8.55
CA GLY A 46 3.68 -2.94 -8.36
C GLY A 46 2.80 -1.84 -7.77
N ALA A 47 3.28 -1.09 -6.78
CA ALA A 47 2.57 0.04 -6.17
C ALA A 47 2.27 1.15 -7.20
N ILE A 48 3.20 1.43 -8.12
CA ILE A 48 2.98 2.42 -9.19
C ILE A 48 2.01 1.85 -10.25
N LEU A 49 2.16 0.58 -10.60
CA LEU A 49 1.31 -0.04 -11.63
C LEU A 49 -0.12 -0.32 -11.15
N THR A 50 -0.38 -0.43 -9.84
CA THR A 50 -1.72 -0.74 -9.33
C THR A 50 -2.66 0.48 -9.30
N GLN A 51 -2.15 1.67 -9.55
CA GLN A 51 -2.97 2.89 -9.59
C GLN A 51 -4.15 2.75 -10.57
N ASN A 52 -5.38 2.82 -10.04
CA ASN A 52 -6.63 2.70 -10.80
C ASN A 52 -6.73 1.43 -11.70
N THR A 53 -6.23 0.29 -11.23
CA THR A 53 -6.39 -0.98 -11.96
C THR A 53 -6.52 -2.18 -11.02
N ALA A 54 -7.07 -3.28 -11.53
CA ALA A 54 -7.16 -4.53 -10.79
C ALA A 54 -5.79 -5.22 -10.72
N TRP A 55 -5.44 -5.79 -9.57
CA TRP A 55 -4.17 -6.47 -9.32
C TRP A 55 -3.80 -7.50 -10.39
N ARG A 56 -4.75 -8.33 -10.85
CA ARG A 56 -4.53 -9.31 -11.93
C ARG A 56 -3.93 -8.72 -13.22
N ASN A 57 -4.15 -7.42 -13.47
CA ASN A 57 -3.58 -6.73 -14.62
C ASN A 57 -2.14 -6.27 -14.34
N VAL A 58 -1.86 -5.92 -13.09
CA VAL A 58 -0.51 -5.61 -12.62
C VAL A 58 0.36 -6.86 -12.68
N GLU A 59 -0.14 -8.00 -12.22
CA GLU A 59 0.56 -9.30 -12.31
C GLU A 59 1.00 -9.63 -13.74
N LYS A 60 0.13 -9.41 -14.72
CA LYS A 60 0.48 -9.63 -16.14
C LYS A 60 1.61 -8.70 -16.61
N ALA A 61 1.57 -7.43 -16.20
CA ALA A 61 2.61 -6.46 -16.54
C ALA A 61 3.95 -6.83 -15.88
N ILE A 62 3.94 -7.19 -14.60
CA ILE A 62 5.12 -7.67 -13.87
C ILE A 62 5.68 -8.96 -14.52
N ALA A 63 4.81 -9.91 -14.87
CA ALA A 63 5.22 -11.14 -15.54
C ALA A 63 5.91 -10.85 -16.89
N ASN A 64 5.43 -9.88 -17.67
CA ASN A 64 6.08 -9.46 -18.90
C ASN A 64 7.49 -8.90 -18.63
N LEU A 65 7.64 -8.06 -17.62
CA LEU A 65 8.94 -7.50 -17.23
C LEU A 65 9.91 -8.58 -16.74
N LYS A 66 9.43 -9.55 -15.93
CA LYS A 66 10.21 -10.71 -15.48
C LYS A 66 10.65 -11.58 -16.64
N LYS A 67 9.73 -11.93 -17.55
CA LYS A 67 10.02 -12.74 -18.73
C LYS A 67 11.07 -12.11 -19.64
N ALA A 68 11.10 -10.79 -19.71
CA ALA A 68 12.10 -10.04 -20.46
C ALA A 68 13.42 -9.84 -19.69
N ASN A 69 13.54 -10.30 -18.42
CA ASN A 69 14.65 -10.06 -17.52
C ASN A 69 14.93 -8.55 -17.28
N LEU A 70 13.87 -7.73 -17.24
CA LEU A 70 13.97 -6.28 -17.14
C LEU A 70 13.51 -5.73 -15.78
N LEU A 71 13.05 -6.58 -14.86
CA LEU A 71 12.55 -6.13 -13.56
C LEU A 71 13.70 -5.86 -12.56
N THR A 72 14.61 -4.98 -12.94
CA THR A 72 15.67 -4.45 -12.08
C THR A 72 15.76 -2.93 -12.24
N PRO A 73 16.23 -2.17 -11.22
CA PRO A 73 16.33 -0.72 -11.31
C PRO A 73 17.07 -0.26 -12.58
N LYS A 74 18.26 -0.80 -12.81
CA LYS A 74 19.11 -0.41 -13.95
C LYS A 74 18.48 -0.76 -15.30
N ALA A 75 17.95 -1.97 -15.46
CA ALA A 75 17.36 -2.39 -16.72
C ALA A 75 16.11 -1.54 -17.07
N LEU A 76 15.24 -1.25 -16.09
CA LEU A 76 14.08 -0.39 -16.33
C LEU A 76 14.45 1.09 -16.54
N TYR A 77 15.52 1.56 -15.87
CA TYR A 77 16.01 2.92 -16.07
C TYR A 77 16.50 3.13 -17.50
N ASP A 78 17.30 2.20 -18.04
CA ASP A 78 17.86 2.27 -19.39
C ASP A 78 16.85 1.91 -20.48
N LEU A 79 15.77 1.22 -20.14
CA LEU A 79 14.81 0.72 -21.12
C LEU A 79 14.17 1.88 -21.91
N PRO A 80 14.20 1.86 -23.26
CA PRO A 80 13.52 2.85 -24.06
C PRO A 80 12.03 2.93 -23.75
N TYR A 81 11.51 4.14 -23.68
CA TYR A 81 10.11 4.41 -23.29
C TYR A 81 9.08 3.57 -24.08
N PRO A 82 9.15 3.46 -25.42
CA PRO A 82 8.18 2.65 -26.18
C PRO A 82 8.13 1.18 -25.76
N TYR A 83 9.29 0.59 -25.43
CA TYR A 83 9.36 -0.81 -24.96
C TYR A 83 8.74 -0.98 -23.57
N LEU A 84 9.00 -0.05 -22.66
CA LEU A 84 8.34 -0.05 -21.33
C LEU A 84 6.83 -0.01 -21.48
N VAL A 85 6.30 0.89 -22.31
CA VAL A 85 4.87 1.03 -22.60
C VAL A 85 4.26 -0.31 -23.05
N GLU A 86 4.89 -1.01 -23.97
CA GLU A 86 4.39 -2.30 -24.48
C GLU A 86 4.37 -3.37 -23.39
N LEU A 87 5.42 -3.49 -22.58
CA LEU A 87 5.51 -4.50 -21.54
C LEU A 87 4.47 -4.29 -20.44
N ILE A 88 4.19 -3.03 -20.06
CA ILE A 88 3.22 -2.72 -19.00
C ILE A 88 1.80 -2.46 -19.53
N ARG A 89 1.54 -2.63 -20.81
CA ARG A 89 0.21 -2.44 -21.44
C ARG A 89 -0.95 -3.12 -20.69
N PRO A 90 -0.78 -4.36 -20.16
CA PRO A 90 -1.84 -5.02 -19.39
C PRO A 90 -2.31 -4.23 -18.16
N ALA A 91 -1.46 -3.42 -17.53
CA ALA A 91 -1.81 -2.64 -16.35
C ALA A 91 -2.82 -1.50 -16.64
N GLY A 92 -3.12 -1.18 -17.90
CA GLY A 92 -3.97 -0.05 -18.29
C GLY A 92 -3.32 1.31 -17.99
N PHE A 93 -3.82 2.38 -18.58
CA PHE A 93 -3.20 3.72 -18.47
C PHE A 93 -1.67 3.71 -18.68
N PHE A 94 -1.21 2.81 -19.50
CA PHE A 94 0.20 2.41 -19.64
C PHE A 94 1.12 3.58 -20.01
N ASN A 95 0.70 4.53 -20.82
CA ASN A 95 1.50 5.73 -21.10
C ASN A 95 1.74 6.58 -19.85
N VAL A 96 0.69 6.79 -19.04
CA VAL A 96 0.82 7.55 -17.79
C VAL A 96 1.66 6.79 -16.78
N LYS A 97 1.45 5.48 -16.64
CA LYS A 97 2.20 4.62 -15.71
C LYS A 97 3.67 4.49 -16.11
N ALA A 98 3.97 4.41 -17.41
CA ALA A 98 5.36 4.43 -17.89
C ALA A 98 6.07 5.74 -17.51
N LYS A 99 5.40 6.89 -17.65
CA LYS A 99 5.95 8.18 -17.20
C LYS A 99 6.22 8.18 -15.70
N ARG A 100 5.27 7.70 -14.89
CA ARG A 100 5.40 7.62 -13.42
C ARG A 100 6.54 6.69 -13.00
N LEU A 101 6.66 5.52 -13.65
CA LEU A 101 7.78 4.61 -13.41
C LEU A 101 9.12 5.26 -13.77
N LYS A 102 9.21 5.95 -14.91
CA LYS A 102 10.43 6.67 -15.28
C LYS A 102 10.75 7.80 -14.30
N SER A 103 9.76 8.56 -13.82
CA SER A 103 9.97 9.56 -12.79
C SER A 103 10.50 8.97 -11.49
N PHE A 104 9.95 7.83 -11.05
CA PHE A 104 10.46 7.11 -9.89
C PHE A 104 11.89 6.60 -10.09
N LEU A 105 12.20 6.06 -11.28
CA LEU A 105 13.54 5.57 -11.60
C LEU A 105 14.55 6.72 -11.65
N CYS A 106 14.21 7.87 -12.26
CA CYS A 106 15.06 9.06 -12.22
C CYS A 106 15.35 9.47 -10.76
N PHE A 107 14.31 9.59 -9.93
CA PHE A 107 14.49 9.90 -8.52
C PHE A 107 15.41 8.89 -7.81
N LEU A 108 15.23 7.58 -8.05
CA LEU A 108 16.04 6.53 -7.45
C LEU A 108 17.51 6.62 -7.89
N PHE A 109 17.76 6.94 -9.15
CA PHE A 109 19.13 7.06 -9.65
C PHE A 109 19.79 8.39 -9.26
N ASP A 110 19.08 9.50 -9.32
CA ASP A 110 19.60 10.81 -9.02
C ASP A 110 19.96 10.96 -7.52
N GLU A 111 19.11 10.44 -6.62
CA GLU A 111 19.30 10.58 -5.17
C GLU A 111 20.10 9.43 -4.54
N TYR A 112 20.01 8.20 -5.13
CA TYR A 112 20.52 6.98 -4.48
C TYR A 112 21.35 6.08 -5.40
N ASN A 113 21.70 6.52 -6.61
CA ASN A 113 22.45 5.72 -7.61
C ASN A 113 21.77 4.37 -7.95
N GLY A 114 20.45 4.32 -7.94
CA GLY A 114 19.70 3.10 -8.22
C GLY A 114 19.63 2.10 -7.06
N ASP A 115 20.12 2.47 -5.87
CA ASP A 115 20.22 1.60 -4.69
C ASP A 115 19.05 1.79 -3.73
N LEU A 116 18.10 0.83 -3.75
CA LEU A 116 16.95 0.83 -2.84
C LEU A 116 17.34 0.70 -1.38
N THR A 117 18.46 0.04 -1.07
CA THR A 117 18.92 -0.11 0.32
C THR A 117 19.28 1.25 0.89
N LYS A 118 19.98 2.08 0.10
CA LYS A 118 20.28 3.47 0.48
C LYS A 118 19.01 4.31 0.61
N MET A 119 18.09 4.17 -0.33
CA MET A 119 16.81 4.88 -0.29
C MET A 119 16.03 4.53 0.99
N PHE A 120 15.92 3.26 1.32
CA PHE A 120 15.20 2.83 2.51
C PHE A 120 15.99 2.98 3.82
N ALA A 121 17.26 3.36 3.79
CA ALA A 121 18.02 3.73 5.00
C ALA A 121 17.61 5.11 5.54
N GLU A 122 16.98 5.97 4.72
CA GLU A 122 16.51 7.27 5.19
C GLU A 122 15.41 7.14 6.26
N GLU A 123 15.26 8.20 7.04
CA GLU A 123 14.15 8.31 7.99
C GLU A 123 12.80 8.32 7.24
N THR A 124 11.77 7.70 7.83
CA THR A 124 10.50 7.41 7.16
C THR A 124 9.81 8.66 6.61
N GLU A 125 9.67 9.70 7.43
CA GLU A 125 8.93 10.89 7.02
C GLU A 125 9.73 11.73 6.01
N ASN A 126 11.06 11.77 6.12
CA ASN A 126 11.93 12.44 5.14
C ASN A 126 11.82 11.77 3.77
N LEU A 127 11.91 10.42 3.72
CA LEU A 127 11.76 9.69 2.47
C LEU A 127 10.34 9.87 1.88
N ARG A 128 9.32 9.88 2.75
CA ARG A 128 7.94 10.14 2.35
C ARG A 128 7.82 11.48 1.63
N GLN A 129 8.36 12.56 2.22
CA GLN A 129 8.33 13.89 1.61
C GLN A 129 9.06 13.95 0.26
N LYS A 130 10.16 13.21 0.12
CA LYS A 130 10.86 13.09 -1.17
C LYS A 130 10.02 12.34 -2.19
N LEU A 131 9.42 11.20 -1.84
CA LEU A 131 8.55 10.42 -2.72
C LEU A 131 7.34 11.23 -3.21
N LEU A 132 6.73 12.03 -2.34
CA LEU A 132 5.61 12.90 -2.70
C LEU A 132 5.96 13.98 -3.73
N LYS A 133 7.24 14.34 -3.86
CA LYS A 133 7.73 15.27 -4.90
C LYS A 133 7.93 14.60 -6.25
N VAL A 134 7.95 13.26 -6.30
CA VAL A 134 8.10 12.52 -7.55
C VAL A 134 6.81 12.59 -8.36
N THR A 135 6.91 13.04 -9.60
CA THR A 135 5.75 13.20 -10.48
C THR A 135 4.97 11.90 -10.61
N GLY A 136 3.72 11.92 -10.19
CA GLY A 136 2.80 10.78 -10.28
C GLY A 136 2.83 9.82 -9.10
N ILE A 137 3.57 10.12 -8.04
CA ILE A 137 3.51 9.43 -6.76
C ILE A 137 2.70 10.28 -5.78
N GLY A 138 1.47 9.86 -5.51
CA GLY A 138 0.62 10.45 -4.48
C GLY A 138 0.78 9.75 -3.13
N PRO A 139 0.07 10.22 -2.09
CA PRO A 139 0.19 9.70 -0.71
C PRO A 139 0.03 8.18 -0.61
N GLU A 140 -1.02 7.60 -1.21
CA GLU A 140 -1.26 6.15 -1.19
C GLU A 140 -0.09 5.36 -1.80
N THR A 141 0.47 5.83 -2.93
CA THR A 141 1.59 5.16 -3.58
C THR A 141 2.89 5.32 -2.79
N ALA A 142 3.14 6.50 -2.23
CA ALA A 142 4.31 6.77 -1.38
C ALA A 142 4.29 5.87 -0.14
N ASP A 143 3.16 5.83 0.57
CA ASP A 143 3.00 5.00 1.77
C ASP A 143 3.01 3.50 1.45
N SER A 144 2.50 3.08 0.29
CA SER A 144 2.63 1.69 -0.19
C SER A 144 4.10 1.30 -0.44
N ILE A 145 4.89 2.17 -1.06
CA ILE A 145 6.32 1.94 -1.27
C ILE A 145 7.04 1.87 0.08
N LEU A 146 6.74 2.77 1.00
CA LEU A 146 7.35 2.81 2.34
C LEU A 146 7.03 1.56 3.14
N LEU A 147 5.75 1.21 3.26
CA LEU A 147 5.30 0.10 4.09
C LEU A 147 5.72 -1.24 3.51
N TYR A 148 5.39 -1.50 2.25
CA TYR A 148 5.51 -2.84 1.68
C TYR A 148 6.90 -3.12 1.09
N ALA A 149 7.53 -2.13 0.45
CA ALA A 149 8.87 -2.29 -0.11
C ALA A 149 9.97 -1.91 0.87
N GLY A 150 9.75 -0.86 1.67
CA GLY A 150 10.74 -0.30 2.58
C GLY A 150 10.69 -0.84 4.00
N ASN A 151 9.69 -1.65 4.36
CA ASN A 151 9.45 -2.09 5.74
C ASN A 151 9.50 -0.91 6.73
N LYS A 152 8.83 0.19 6.39
CA LYS A 152 8.76 1.40 7.21
C LYS A 152 7.36 1.56 7.80
N PRO A 153 7.25 1.86 9.10
CA PRO A 153 5.94 1.97 9.74
C PRO A 153 5.22 3.23 9.25
N THR A 154 4.29 3.05 8.33
CA THR A 154 3.30 4.03 7.90
C THR A 154 2.00 3.32 7.58
N PHE A 155 0.85 3.99 7.70
CA PHE A 155 -0.43 3.38 7.38
C PHE A 155 -0.86 3.78 5.97
N VAL A 156 -1.21 2.78 5.15
CA VAL A 156 -1.75 3.01 3.81
C VAL A 156 -3.26 3.19 3.88
N VAL A 157 -3.76 4.27 3.29
CA VAL A 157 -5.19 4.59 3.23
C VAL A 157 -5.67 4.46 1.80
N ASP A 158 -6.66 3.62 1.59
CA ASP A 158 -7.34 3.47 0.30
C ASP A 158 -8.84 3.78 0.42
N THR A 159 -9.55 3.66 -0.68
CA THR A 159 -11.00 3.88 -0.71
C THR A 159 -11.78 2.87 0.15
N TYR A 160 -11.25 1.67 0.38
CA TYR A 160 -11.87 0.68 1.26
C TYR A 160 -11.72 1.08 2.72
N THR A 161 -10.50 1.46 3.12
CA THR A 161 -10.20 1.95 4.47
C THR A 161 -11.10 3.12 4.84
N LYS A 162 -11.11 4.18 4.02
CA LYS A 162 -11.96 5.36 4.25
C LYS A 162 -13.43 4.97 4.39
N ARG A 163 -13.95 4.18 3.46
CA ARG A 163 -15.36 3.77 3.45
C ARG A 163 -15.77 2.97 4.69
N VAL A 164 -14.92 2.06 5.14
CA VAL A 164 -15.19 1.28 6.36
C VAL A 164 -15.23 2.20 7.57
N LEU A 165 -14.22 3.04 7.75
CA LEU A 165 -14.15 3.96 8.89
C LEU A 165 -15.32 4.95 8.94
N CYS A 166 -15.69 5.56 7.79
CA CYS A 166 -16.86 6.45 7.71
C CYS A 166 -18.15 5.74 8.11
N ARG A 167 -18.36 4.52 7.63
CA ARG A 167 -19.59 3.75 7.93
C ARG A 167 -19.69 3.28 9.37
N HIS A 168 -18.57 3.18 10.06
CA HIS A 168 -18.52 2.86 11.48
C HIS A 168 -18.34 4.11 12.35
N HIS A 169 -18.53 5.32 11.79
CA HIS A 169 -18.49 6.61 12.48
C HIS A 169 -17.16 6.86 13.23
N LEU A 170 -16.07 6.30 12.74
CA LEU A 170 -14.73 6.49 13.29
C LEU A 170 -14.04 7.73 12.74
N ILE A 171 -14.44 8.17 11.56
CA ILE A 171 -13.99 9.40 10.90
C ILE A 171 -15.18 10.10 10.22
N PHE A 172 -15.01 11.37 9.91
CA PHE A 172 -15.96 12.14 9.10
C PHE A 172 -15.79 11.80 7.60
N GLU A 173 -16.84 12.00 6.82
CA GLU A 173 -16.83 11.71 5.38
C GLU A 173 -15.84 12.62 4.62
N GLU A 174 -15.67 13.85 5.09
CA GLU A 174 -14.78 14.86 4.53
C GLU A 174 -13.31 14.60 4.84
N ALA A 175 -12.98 13.70 5.78
CA ALA A 175 -11.60 13.41 6.17
C ALA A 175 -10.73 13.09 4.94
N ASP A 176 -9.60 13.77 4.83
CA ASP A 176 -8.64 13.55 3.76
C ASP A 176 -7.71 12.37 4.06
N TYR A 177 -6.78 12.10 3.14
CA TYR A 177 -5.81 11.01 3.27
C TYR A 177 -4.93 11.17 4.51
N GLU A 178 -4.40 12.37 4.73
CA GLU A 178 -3.45 12.62 5.82
C GLU A 178 -4.12 12.56 7.20
N GLU A 179 -5.35 13.02 7.29
CA GLU A 179 -6.14 12.92 8.51
C GLU A 179 -6.39 11.46 8.88
N ILE A 180 -6.74 10.61 7.90
CA ILE A 180 -6.98 9.18 8.13
C ILE A 180 -5.67 8.45 8.45
N ARG A 181 -4.59 8.73 7.72
CA ARG A 181 -3.27 8.18 8.02
C ARG A 181 -2.85 8.54 9.45
N SER A 182 -2.94 9.83 9.79
CA SER A 182 -2.59 10.33 11.13
C SER A 182 -3.44 9.70 12.22
N PHE A 183 -4.71 9.43 11.95
CA PHE A 183 -5.61 8.75 12.89
C PHE A 183 -5.07 7.37 13.27
N PHE A 184 -4.65 6.55 12.30
CA PHE A 184 -4.05 5.25 12.60
C PHE A 184 -2.68 5.38 13.28
N MET A 185 -1.81 6.24 12.77
CA MET A 185 -0.46 6.45 13.31
C MET A 185 -0.47 6.95 14.75
N LYS A 186 -1.50 7.71 15.15
CA LYS A 186 -1.66 8.25 16.51
C LYS A 186 -2.19 7.21 17.50
N HIS A 187 -3.04 6.29 17.05
CA HIS A 187 -3.81 5.41 17.93
C HIS A 187 -3.36 3.97 17.94
N LEU A 188 -2.47 3.57 17.03
CA LEU A 188 -1.89 2.23 16.97
C LEU A 188 -0.37 2.30 17.15
N PRO A 189 0.26 1.22 17.65
CA PRO A 189 1.71 1.15 17.71
C PRO A 189 2.28 1.17 16.30
N PRO A 190 3.49 1.74 16.08
CA PRO A 190 4.16 1.79 14.78
C PRO A 190 4.73 0.42 14.38
N ASP A 191 3.84 -0.56 14.23
CA ASP A 191 4.17 -1.94 13.88
C ASP A 191 3.90 -2.19 12.40
N ILE A 192 4.95 -2.56 11.67
CA ILE A 192 4.93 -2.80 10.22
C ILE A 192 3.99 -3.97 9.87
N GLN A 193 4.03 -5.06 10.65
CA GLN A 193 3.22 -6.24 10.39
C GLN A 193 1.75 -5.95 10.64
N LEU A 194 1.44 -5.23 11.73
CA LEU A 194 0.08 -4.78 12.03
C LEU A 194 -0.47 -3.90 10.90
N PHE A 195 0.28 -2.88 10.47
CA PHE A 195 -0.19 -1.96 9.43
C PHE A 195 -0.39 -2.64 8.08
N ASN A 196 0.55 -3.52 7.69
CA ASN A 196 0.47 -4.31 6.48
C ASN A 196 -0.79 -5.19 6.46
N GLU A 197 -0.96 -6.00 7.50
CA GLU A 197 -2.08 -6.93 7.60
C GLU A 197 -3.41 -6.19 7.74
N TYR A 198 -3.46 -5.13 8.52
CA TYR A 198 -4.69 -4.38 8.76
C TYR A 198 -5.22 -3.72 7.47
N HIS A 199 -4.33 -3.11 6.68
CA HIS A 199 -4.73 -2.58 5.37
C HIS A 199 -5.27 -3.70 4.46
N ALA A 200 -4.58 -4.83 4.38
CA ALA A 200 -5.02 -5.97 3.57
C ALA A 200 -6.39 -6.51 4.00
N LEU A 201 -6.65 -6.55 5.31
CA LEU A 201 -7.95 -6.94 5.87
C LEU A 201 -9.07 -5.94 5.51
N PHE A 202 -8.79 -4.63 5.50
CA PHE A 202 -9.75 -3.64 5.00
C PHE A 202 -10.03 -3.81 3.51
N VAL A 203 -9.04 -4.11 2.70
CA VAL A 203 -9.23 -4.43 1.28
C VAL A 203 -10.12 -5.68 1.13
N CYS A 204 -9.85 -6.72 1.91
CA CYS A 204 -10.65 -7.95 1.91
C CYS A 204 -12.12 -7.67 2.31
N LEU A 205 -12.33 -6.97 3.41
CA LEU A 205 -13.65 -6.56 3.88
C LEU A 205 -14.38 -5.71 2.84
N GLY A 206 -13.69 -4.71 2.27
CA GLY A 206 -14.24 -3.78 1.30
C GLY A 206 -14.66 -4.43 -0.01
N LYS A 207 -13.93 -5.44 -0.47
CA LYS A 207 -14.25 -6.23 -1.66
C LYS A 207 -15.43 -7.18 -1.45
N ASN A 208 -15.53 -7.80 -0.28
CA ASN A 208 -16.48 -8.88 -0.04
C ASN A 208 -17.78 -8.41 0.63
N TYR A 209 -17.72 -7.45 1.55
CA TYR A 209 -18.87 -7.02 2.37
C TYR A 209 -19.16 -5.53 2.30
N CYS A 210 -18.16 -4.67 2.58
CA CYS A 210 -18.32 -3.22 2.63
C CYS A 210 -18.23 -2.59 1.22
N ARG A 211 -19.06 -3.09 0.29
CA ARG A 211 -19.15 -2.62 -1.10
C ARG A 211 -19.87 -1.26 -1.19
N PRO A 212 -19.94 -0.60 -2.38
CA PRO A 212 -20.80 0.57 -2.57
C PRO A 212 -22.24 0.29 -2.12
N LYS A 213 -22.83 -0.87 -2.49
CA LYS A 213 -24.04 -1.43 -1.89
C LYS A 213 -23.62 -2.45 -0.81
N PRO A 214 -23.63 -2.08 0.48
CA PRO A 214 -23.03 -2.92 1.52
C PRO A 214 -23.88 -4.13 1.87
N LEU A 215 -23.20 -5.18 2.36
CA LEU A 215 -23.84 -6.40 2.86
C LEU A 215 -23.76 -6.44 4.39
N CYS A 216 -24.25 -5.39 5.07
CA CYS A 216 -24.12 -5.19 6.52
C CYS A 216 -24.67 -6.37 7.34
N GLU A 217 -25.78 -6.98 6.91
CA GLU A 217 -26.37 -8.13 7.61
C GLU A 217 -25.46 -9.36 7.68
N LYS A 218 -24.50 -9.47 6.75
CA LYS A 218 -23.51 -10.55 6.68
C LYS A 218 -22.11 -10.12 7.14
N CYS A 219 -21.94 -8.86 7.51
CA CYS A 219 -20.65 -8.29 7.87
C CYS A 219 -20.27 -8.67 9.29
N VAL A 220 -19.00 -9.06 9.47
CA VAL A 220 -18.46 -9.39 10.80
C VAL A 220 -18.32 -8.21 11.73
N LEU A 221 -18.32 -6.99 11.17
CA LEU A 221 -18.30 -5.75 11.94
C LEU A 221 -19.71 -5.20 12.24
N LYS A 222 -20.78 -5.98 11.99
CA LYS A 222 -22.13 -5.56 12.34
C LYS A 222 -22.24 -5.36 13.84
N GLY A 223 -22.62 -4.16 14.26
CA GLY A 223 -22.80 -3.80 15.67
C GLY A 223 -21.55 -3.30 16.40
N ILE A 224 -20.43 -3.15 15.64
CA ILE A 224 -19.18 -2.59 16.16
C ILE A 224 -19.19 -1.06 16.09
#